data_8f12ed798388b1aa9c492c65fd84c30d
#
_entry.id   8f12ed798388b1aa9c492c65fd84c30d
#
_cell.length_a   1.000
_cell.length_b   1.000
_cell.length_c   1.000
_cell.angle_alpha   90.00
_cell.angle_beta   90.00
_cell.angle_gamma   90.00
#
_symmetry.space_group_name_H-M   'P 1'
#
loop_
_entity.id
_entity.type
_entity.pdbx_description
1 polymer ?
#
loop_
_entity_poly.entity_id
_entity_poly.type
_entity_poly.pdbx_seq_one_letter_code
_entity_poly.pdbx_strand_id
1 'polypeptide(L)'
;SVGHTIARKGLPEFLELAVRMPDVRFLWFGWTDPCLIPQEVRQAMEQAPENVTFAGFVDRETLREAYCGADVFAFMSHEETEGIVVLEALACGIPTVVRDIPVYAGWLRDGKNVYKADSTEAFRQRVTGLLDGALPDLTEAGRRVAEERSMAAMGEQLREIYRRMDILPAARPAHPQRNQARA
;
A
#
# COMPACT_ATOMS: atom_id res chain seq x y z
N SER A 1 -5.82 -4.94 4.55
CA SER A 1 -5.89 -3.52 4.27
C SER A 1 -5.29 -2.68 5.41
N VAL A 2 -4.88 -1.45 5.12
CA VAL A 2 -4.26 -0.54 6.12
C VAL A 2 -4.87 0.86 5.98
N GLY A 3 -5.33 1.45 7.08
CA GLY A 3 -5.86 2.81 7.08
C GLY A 3 -6.72 3.14 8.29
N HIS A 4 -7.13 4.40 8.38
CA HIS A 4 -8.12 4.82 9.37
C HIS A 4 -9.45 4.07 9.17
N THR A 5 -10.14 3.79 10.27
CA THR A 5 -11.46 3.13 10.25
C THR A 5 -12.57 4.13 9.90
N ILE A 6 -12.58 4.58 8.66
CA ILE A 6 -13.54 5.57 8.12
C ILE A 6 -14.02 5.16 6.73
N ALA A 7 -15.20 5.62 6.34
CA ALA A 7 -15.81 5.27 5.05
C ALA A 7 -14.92 5.63 3.84
N ARG A 8 -14.27 6.81 3.86
CA ARG A 8 -13.38 7.25 2.78
C ARG A 8 -12.24 6.26 2.48
N LYS A 9 -11.79 5.49 3.47
CA LYS A 9 -10.76 4.44 3.30
C LYS A 9 -11.32 3.13 2.74
N GLY A 10 -12.60 3.08 2.39
CA GLY A 10 -13.24 1.91 1.78
C GLY A 10 -13.58 0.81 2.79
N LEU A 11 -13.75 1.15 4.07
CA LEU A 11 -14.07 0.17 5.10
C LEU A 11 -15.42 -0.52 4.86
N PRO A 12 -16.52 0.19 4.48
CA PRO A 12 -17.78 -0.47 4.19
C PRO A 12 -17.66 -1.52 3.07
N GLU A 13 -16.96 -1.17 1.98
CA GLU A 13 -16.76 -2.08 0.85
C GLU A 13 -15.82 -3.25 1.19
N PHE A 14 -14.86 -3.01 2.09
CA PHE A 14 -13.99 -4.07 2.61
C PHE A 14 -14.79 -5.10 3.42
N LEU A 15 -15.73 -4.64 4.26
CA LEU A 15 -16.63 -5.52 5.00
C LEU A 15 -17.61 -6.25 4.06
N GLU A 16 -18.14 -5.56 3.05
CA GLU A 16 -18.99 -6.18 2.02
C GLU A 16 -18.19 -7.27 1.26
N LEU A 17 -16.95 -6.99 0.92
CA LEU A 17 -16.07 -7.98 0.28
C LEU A 17 -15.87 -9.21 1.16
N ALA A 18 -15.64 -9.01 2.47
CA ALA A 18 -15.47 -10.11 3.42
C ALA A 18 -16.71 -10.98 3.55
N VAL A 19 -17.92 -10.39 3.55
CA VAL A 19 -19.20 -11.14 3.50
C VAL A 19 -19.29 -12.01 2.24
N ARG A 20 -18.79 -11.52 1.10
CA ARG A 20 -18.84 -12.25 -0.19
C ARG A 20 -17.74 -13.31 -0.33
N MET A 21 -16.78 -13.36 0.60
CA MET A 21 -15.64 -14.28 0.58
C MET A 21 -15.43 -14.91 1.97
N PRO A 22 -16.37 -15.75 2.45
CA PRO A 22 -16.38 -16.24 3.83
C PRO A 22 -15.20 -17.16 4.15
N ASP A 23 -14.59 -17.78 3.15
CA ASP A 23 -13.43 -18.68 3.33
C ASP A 23 -12.08 -17.92 3.34
N VAL A 24 -12.10 -16.61 3.14
CA VAL A 24 -10.91 -15.75 3.15
C VAL A 24 -10.86 -14.96 4.45
N ARG A 25 -9.70 -14.90 5.08
CA ARG A 25 -9.47 -14.07 6.27
C ARG A 25 -9.10 -12.67 5.87
N PHE A 26 -9.78 -11.70 6.47
CA PHE A 26 -9.57 -10.28 6.22
C PHE A 26 -8.96 -9.60 7.43
N LEU A 27 -7.87 -8.85 7.22
CA LEU A 27 -7.18 -8.09 8.26
C LEU A 27 -7.23 -6.61 7.93
N TRP A 28 -7.67 -5.79 8.89
CA TRP A 28 -7.62 -4.35 8.81
C TRP A 28 -6.68 -3.80 9.87
N PHE A 29 -5.62 -3.12 9.44
CA PHE A 29 -4.67 -2.43 10.30
C PHE A 29 -4.94 -0.94 10.30
N GLY A 30 -4.84 -0.32 11.46
CA GLY A 30 -5.04 1.09 11.68
C GLY A 30 -6.13 1.36 12.71
N TRP A 31 -6.13 2.57 13.21
CA TRP A 31 -6.99 2.97 14.31
C TRP A 31 -7.49 4.40 14.09
N THR A 32 -8.69 4.66 14.55
CA THR A 32 -9.29 5.99 14.61
C THR A 32 -9.92 6.16 15.99
N ASP A 33 -9.75 7.33 16.59
CA ASP A 33 -10.40 7.60 17.87
C ASP A 33 -11.92 7.31 17.76
N PRO A 34 -12.49 6.48 18.65
CA PRO A 34 -13.90 6.12 18.58
C PRO A 34 -14.86 7.31 18.54
N CYS A 35 -14.47 8.46 19.10
CA CYS A 35 -15.30 9.68 19.05
C CYS A 35 -15.32 10.33 17.64
N LEU A 36 -14.36 10.00 16.77
CA LEU A 36 -14.25 10.48 15.40
C LEU A 36 -14.83 9.51 14.37
N ILE A 37 -15.21 8.30 14.79
CA ILE A 37 -15.80 7.30 13.89
C ILE A 37 -17.31 7.60 13.75
N PRO A 38 -17.80 7.85 12.53
CA PRO A 38 -19.23 8.02 12.28
C PRO A 38 -20.03 6.80 12.78
N GLN A 39 -21.23 7.04 13.28
CA GLN A 39 -22.07 5.99 13.87
C GLN A 39 -22.29 4.81 12.91
N GLU A 40 -22.54 5.10 11.64
CA GLU A 40 -22.74 4.09 10.59
C GLU A 40 -21.54 3.17 10.42
N VAL A 41 -20.33 3.74 10.43
CA VAL A 41 -19.07 2.98 10.33
C VAL A 41 -18.85 2.14 11.57
N ARG A 42 -19.15 2.67 12.76
CA ARG A 42 -19.07 1.92 14.02
C ARG A 42 -20.02 0.73 14.03
N GLN A 43 -21.27 0.92 13.62
CA GLN A 43 -22.26 -0.15 13.52
C GLN A 43 -21.82 -1.22 12.51
N ALA A 44 -21.25 -0.80 11.37
CA ALA A 44 -20.71 -1.75 10.39
C ALA A 44 -19.54 -2.57 10.97
N MET A 45 -18.67 -1.95 11.77
CA MET A 45 -17.58 -2.67 12.45
C MET A 45 -18.08 -3.65 13.50
N GLU A 46 -19.10 -3.27 14.28
CA GLU A 46 -19.74 -4.14 15.30
C GLU A 46 -20.46 -5.34 14.68
N GLN A 47 -20.94 -5.19 13.43
CA GLN A 47 -21.60 -6.24 12.63
C GLN A 47 -20.67 -6.91 11.64
N ALA A 48 -19.36 -6.69 11.78
CA ALA A 48 -18.38 -7.29 10.85
C ALA A 48 -18.49 -8.83 10.87
N PRO A 49 -18.33 -9.49 9.73
CA PRO A 49 -18.37 -10.94 9.66
C PRO A 49 -17.16 -11.55 10.41
N GLU A 50 -17.32 -12.80 10.87
CA GLU A 50 -16.32 -13.50 11.70
C GLU A 50 -14.93 -13.63 11.04
N ASN A 51 -14.87 -13.61 9.72
CA ASN A 51 -13.63 -13.67 8.96
C ASN A 51 -12.88 -12.34 8.88
N VAL A 52 -13.36 -11.27 9.54
CA VAL A 52 -12.69 -9.96 9.63
C VAL A 52 -12.05 -9.77 11.00
N THR A 53 -10.81 -9.34 11.01
CA THR A 53 -10.07 -8.95 12.24
C THR A 53 -9.60 -7.50 12.11
N PHE A 54 -9.98 -6.67 13.08
CA PHE A 54 -9.42 -5.33 13.24
C PHE A 54 -8.22 -5.40 14.17
N ALA A 55 -7.03 -5.30 13.60
CA ALA A 55 -5.76 -5.40 14.35
C ALA A 55 -5.41 -4.11 15.11
N GLY A 56 -6.12 -3.01 14.85
CA GLY A 56 -5.81 -1.72 15.44
C GLY A 56 -4.52 -1.11 14.92
N PHE A 57 -3.95 -0.18 15.68
CA PHE A 57 -2.65 0.39 15.40
C PHE A 57 -1.57 -0.58 15.86
N VAL A 58 -0.63 -0.88 14.97
CA VAL A 58 0.54 -1.73 15.25
C VAL A 58 1.82 -0.97 14.88
N ASP A 59 2.95 -1.42 15.40
CA ASP A 59 4.25 -0.87 15.01
C ASP A 59 4.63 -1.26 13.56
N ARG A 60 5.68 -0.62 13.06
CA ARG A 60 6.11 -0.80 11.66
C ARG A 60 6.60 -2.22 11.37
N GLU A 61 7.25 -2.87 12.33
CA GLU A 61 7.77 -4.23 12.15
C GLU A 61 6.63 -5.23 12.02
N THR A 62 5.66 -5.17 12.94
CA THR A 62 4.43 -5.96 12.89
C THR A 62 3.66 -5.74 11.58
N LEU A 63 3.55 -4.47 11.13
CA LEU A 63 2.88 -4.16 9.87
C LEU A 63 3.65 -4.74 8.67
N ARG A 64 4.98 -4.65 8.67
CA ARG A 64 5.83 -5.26 7.64
C ARG A 64 5.66 -6.78 7.59
N GLU A 65 5.65 -7.44 8.74
CA GLU A 65 5.39 -8.88 8.83
C GLU A 65 4.01 -9.23 8.28
N ALA A 66 2.99 -8.42 8.57
CA ALA A 66 1.65 -8.60 8.03
C ALA A 66 1.61 -8.46 6.50
N TYR A 67 2.34 -7.49 5.91
CA TYR A 67 2.48 -7.38 4.46
C TYR A 67 3.17 -8.61 3.87
N CYS A 68 4.26 -9.08 4.49
CA CYS A 68 5.02 -10.22 4.00
C CYS A 68 4.29 -11.55 4.17
N GLY A 69 3.38 -11.65 5.13
CA GLY A 69 2.64 -12.88 5.44
C GLY A 69 1.25 -12.96 4.83
N ALA A 70 0.79 -11.92 4.12
CA ALA A 70 -0.52 -11.92 3.49
C ALA A 70 -0.43 -12.35 2.02
N ASP A 71 -1.50 -12.98 1.50
CA ASP A 71 -1.57 -13.44 0.12
C ASP A 71 -1.94 -12.31 -0.86
N VAL A 72 -2.76 -11.35 -0.42
CA VAL A 72 -3.22 -10.21 -1.24
C VAL A 72 -3.38 -8.96 -0.37
N PHE A 73 -2.89 -7.84 -0.86
CA PHE A 73 -3.20 -6.51 -0.32
C PHE A 73 -4.35 -5.88 -1.10
N ALA A 74 -5.53 -5.77 -0.49
CA ALA A 74 -6.69 -5.09 -1.05
C ALA A 74 -6.84 -3.70 -0.44
N PHE A 75 -6.75 -2.65 -1.25
CA PHE A 75 -6.81 -1.26 -0.82
C PHE A 75 -7.95 -0.52 -1.51
N MET A 76 -9.05 -0.35 -0.80
CA MET A 76 -10.34 0.11 -1.34
C MET A 76 -10.60 1.61 -1.11
N SER A 77 -9.56 2.39 -0.75
CA SER A 77 -9.68 3.83 -0.47
C SER A 77 -10.23 4.60 -1.66
N HIS A 78 -11.18 5.50 -1.41
CA HIS A 78 -11.80 6.37 -2.42
C HIS A 78 -10.94 7.60 -2.75
N GLU A 79 -10.13 8.02 -1.79
CA GLU A 79 -9.27 9.20 -1.93
C GLU A 79 -7.94 9.01 -1.21
N GLU A 80 -6.88 9.39 -1.89
CA GLU A 80 -5.52 9.42 -1.37
C GLU A 80 -4.77 10.67 -1.85
N THR A 81 -3.78 11.08 -1.09
CA THR A 81 -2.81 12.08 -1.55
C THR A 81 -1.66 11.44 -2.32
N GLU A 82 -1.21 10.27 -1.90
CA GLU A 82 -0.14 9.50 -2.55
C GLU A 82 -0.37 7.99 -2.45
N GLY A 83 -0.84 7.49 -1.31
CA GLY A 83 -1.04 6.07 -1.05
C GLY A 83 0.24 5.37 -0.59
N ILE A 84 0.93 5.92 0.41
CA ILE A 84 2.19 5.37 0.97
C ILE A 84 2.03 3.89 1.34
N VAL A 85 0.91 3.48 1.91
CA VAL A 85 0.63 2.07 2.28
C VAL A 85 0.60 1.14 1.05
N VAL A 86 0.27 1.66 -0.13
CA VAL A 86 0.37 0.90 -1.39
C VAL A 86 1.84 0.71 -1.77
N LEU A 87 2.67 1.74 -1.64
CA LEU A 87 4.12 1.62 -1.88
C LEU A 87 4.77 0.65 -0.90
N GLU A 88 4.35 0.64 0.38
CA GLU A 88 4.80 -0.31 1.39
C GLU A 88 4.45 -1.76 1.00
N ALA A 89 3.20 -2.00 0.59
CA ALA A 89 2.76 -3.31 0.12
C ALA A 89 3.55 -3.77 -1.11
N LEU A 90 3.71 -2.90 -2.11
CA LEU A 90 4.50 -3.20 -3.31
C LEU A 90 5.97 -3.49 -2.98
N ALA A 91 6.58 -2.75 -2.05
CA ALA A 91 7.95 -2.98 -1.59
C ALA A 91 8.11 -4.35 -0.91
N CYS A 92 7.09 -4.79 -0.16
CA CYS A 92 7.06 -6.13 0.44
C CYS A 92 6.81 -7.25 -0.58
N GLY A 93 6.46 -6.91 -1.83
CA GLY A 93 6.23 -7.89 -2.89
C GLY A 93 4.92 -8.67 -2.72
N ILE A 94 3.89 -8.06 -2.14
CA ILE A 94 2.58 -8.69 -2.01
C ILE A 94 1.72 -8.37 -3.25
N PRO A 95 0.98 -9.34 -3.82
CA PRO A 95 0.00 -9.08 -4.86
C PRO A 95 -1.00 -8.01 -4.42
N THR A 96 -1.16 -6.97 -5.21
CA THR A 96 -1.87 -5.76 -4.78
C THR A 96 -3.04 -5.44 -5.70
N VAL A 97 -4.21 -5.23 -5.10
CA VAL A 97 -5.44 -4.74 -5.75
C VAL A 97 -5.79 -3.39 -5.13
N VAL A 98 -5.89 -2.35 -5.96
CA VAL A 98 -6.24 -0.99 -5.51
C VAL A 98 -7.52 -0.50 -6.19
N ARG A 99 -8.22 0.44 -5.54
CA ARG A 99 -9.29 1.17 -6.22
C ARG A 99 -8.71 2.01 -7.37
N ASP A 100 -9.41 2.03 -8.51
CA ASP A 100 -9.00 2.90 -9.62
C ASP A 100 -9.40 4.34 -9.31
N ILE A 101 -8.44 5.11 -8.79
CA ILE A 101 -8.60 6.52 -8.43
C ILE A 101 -7.56 7.39 -9.11
N PRO A 102 -7.86 8.69 -9.37
CA PRO A 102 -6.99 9.56 -10.17
C PRO A 102 -5.55 9.69 -9.68
N VAL A 103 -5.29 9.64 -8.36
CA VAL A 103 -3.94 9.78 -7.80
C VAL A 103 -2.99 8.68 -8.29
N TYR A 104 -3.51 7.53 -8.70
CA TYR A 104 -2.74 6.41 -9.22
C TYR A 104 -2.51 6.47 -10.72
N ALA A 105 -3.12 7.43 -11.43
CA ALA A 105 -2.89 7.62 -12.85
C ALA A 105 -1.41 7.91 -13.13
N GLY A 106 -0.85 7.24 -14.12
CA GLY A 106 0.54 7.44 -14.54
C GLY A 106 1.59 6.55 -13.87
N TRP A 107 1.33 5.98 -12.67
CA TRP A 107 2.29 5.14 -12.00
C TRP A 107 1.77 3.73 -11.61
N LEU A 108 0.51 3.57 -11.22
CA LEU A 108 -0.13 2.26 -11.10
C LEU A 108 -0.93 1.97 -12.37
N ARG A 109 -0.60 0.85 -13.02
CA ARG A 109 -1.19 0.43 -14.30
C ARG A 109 -1.83 -0.94 -14.12
N ASP A 110 -3.14 -1.02 -14.38
CA ASP A 110 -3.91 -2.27 -14.29
C ASP A 110 -3.30 -3.37 -15.15
N GLY A 111 -3.17 -4.56 -14.57
CA GLY A 111 -2.61 -5.74 -15.24
C GLY A 111 -1.11 -5.63 -15.61
N LYS A 112 -0.40 -4.61 -15.12
CA LYS A 112 1.05 -4.41 -15.39
C LYS A 112 1.90 -4.40 -14.12
N ASN A 113 1.49 -3.67 -13.09
CA ASN A 113 2.22 -3.58 -11.83
C ASN A 113 1.31 -3.66 -10.59
N VAL A 114 0.00 -3.55 -10.79
CA VAL A 114 -1.06 -3.82 -9.81
C VAL A 114 -2.30 -4.30 -10.55
N TYR A 115 -3.29 -4.77 -9.82
CA TYR A 115 -4.66 -4.89 -10.31
C TYR A 115 -5.49 -3.72 -9.81
N LYS A 116 -6.37 -3.20 -10.67
CA LYS A 116 -7.30 -2.14 -10.33
C LYS A 116 -8.74 -2.65 -10.33
N ALA A 117 -9.57 -2.05 -9.46
CA ALA A 117 -10.99 -2.35 -9.37
C ALA A 117 -11.76 -1.09 -8.97
N ASP A 118 -12.98 -0.94 -9.48
CA ASP A 118 -13.87 0.21 -9.24
C ASP A 118 -15.10 -0.13 -8.38
N SER A 119 -15.33 -1.41 -8.12
CA SER A 119 -16.49 -1.92 -7.37
C SER A 119 -16.11 -3.11 -6.49
N THR A 120 -16.90 -3.40 -5.45
CA THR A 120 -16.70 -4.57 -4.58
C THR A 120 -16.64 -5.86 -5.38
N GLU A 121 -17.49 -6.01 -6.41
CA GLU A 121 -17.49 -7.19 -7.26
C GLU A 121 -16.21 -7.31 -8.09
N ALA A 122 -15.69 -6.21 -8.64
CA ALA A 122 -14.41 -6.20 -9.35
C ALA A 122 -13.26 -6.56 -8.40
N PHE A 123 -13.26 -6.04 -7.17
CA PHE A 123 -12.31 -6.46 -6.13
C PHE A 123 -12.39 -7.96 -5.86
N ARG A 124 -13.59 -8.50 -5.69
CA ARG A 124 -13.81 -9.93 -5.46
C ARG A 124 -13.19 -10.77 -6.58
N GLN A 125 -13.45 -10.40 -7.84
CA GLN A 125 -12.91 -11.12 -9.01
C GLN A 125 -11.38 -11.08 -9.04
N ARG A 126 -10.76 -9.91 -8.76
CA ARG A 126 -9.30 -9.76 -8.74
C ARG A 126 -8.67 -10.56 -7.59
N VAL A 127 -9.21 -10.44 -6.39
CA VAL A 127 -8.72 -11.19 -5.21
C VAL A 127 -8.86 -12.69 -5.44
N THR A 128 -10.01 -13.17 -5.87
CA THR A 128 -10.21 -14.59 -6.20
C THR A 128 -9.21 -15.07 -7.25
N GLY A 129 -9.06 -14.33 -8.36
CA GLY A 129 -8.14 -14.69 -9.42
C GLY A 129 -6.67 -14.73 -8.99
N LEU A 130 -6.28 -13.90 -8.01
CA LEU A 130 -4.94 -13.94 -7.41
C LEU A 130 -4.77 -15.15 -6.48
N LEU A 131 -5.74 -15.42 -5.61
CA LEU A 131 -5.70 -16.55 -4.68
C LEU A 131 -5.71 -17.90 -5.41
N ASP A 132 -6.44 -18.00 -6.52
CA ASP A 132 -6.52 -19.21 -7.36
C ASP A 132 -5.34 -19.35 -8.35
N GLY A 133 -4.44 -18.37 -8.40
CA GLY A 133 -3.34 -18.35 -9.38
C GLY A 133 -3.80 -18.18 -10.83
N ALA A 134 -5.04 -17.73 -11.06
CA ALA A 134 -5.61 -17.50 -12.39
C ALA A 134 -5.14 -16.18 -13.02
N LEU A 135 -4.66 -15.24 -12.21
CA LEU A 135 -4.12 -13.97 -12.67
C LEU A 135 -2.57 -14.00 -12.61
N PRO A 136 -1.89 -13.36 -13.57
CA PRO A 136 -0.44 -13.22 -13.56
C PRO A 136 0.09 -12.60 -12.27
N ASP A 137 1.27 -13.05 -11.82
CA ASP A 137 2.01 -12.41 -10.73
C ASP A 137 2.63 -11.10 -11.22
N LEU A 138 2.28 -10.00 -10.57
CA LEU A 138 2.79 -8.65 -10.87
C LEU A 138 3.70 -8.10 -9.75
N THR A 139 4.05 -8.90 -8.77
CA THR A 139 4.79 -8.45 -7.56
C THR A 139 6.13 -7.84 -7.88
N GLU A 140 6.88 -8.42 -8.81
CA GLU A 140 8.18 -7.88 -9.24
C GLU A 140 8.03 -6.52 -9.94
N ALA A 141 7.02 -6.38 -10.81
CA ALA A 141 6.74 -5.11 -11.47
C ALA A 141 6.24 -4.04 -10.47
N GLY A 142 5.44 -4.45 -9.49
CA GLY A 142 5.03 -3.59 -8.37
C GLY A 142 6.21 -3.14 -7.51
N ARG A 143 7.13 -4.03 -7.19
CA ARG A 143 8.34 -3.73 -6.41
C ARG A 143 9.20 -2.66 -7.09
N ARG A 144 9.39 -2.74 -8.41
CA ARG A 144 10.12 -1.70 -9.17
C ARG A 144 9.46 -0.33 -9.04
N VAL A 145 8.14 -0.26 -9.05
CA VAL A 145 7.42 1.00 -8.81
C VAL A 145 7.74 1.56 -7.42
N ALA A 146 7.76 0.72 -6.39
CA ALA A 146 8.11 1.15 -5.03
C ALA A 146 9.57 1.62 -4.94
N GLU A 147 10.51 0.96 -5.62
CA GLU A 147 11.91 1.37 -5.69
C GLU A 147 12.09 2.74 -6.36
N GLU A 148 11.44 2.96 -7.51
CA GLU A 148 11.45 4.23 -8.26
C GLU A 148 10.88 5.40 -7.44
N ARG A 149 9.99 5.10 -6.48
CA ARG A 149 9.33 6.08 -5.60
C ARG A 149 9.86 6.03 -4.16
N SER A 150 10.97 5.35 -3.94
CA SER A 150 11.62 5.29 -2.63
C SER A 150 12.09 6.68 -2.17
N MET A 151 12.24 6.87 -0.85
CA MET A 151 12.80 8.09 -0.27
C MET A 151 14.17 8.42 -0.85
N ALA A 152 14.98 7.40 -1.17
CA ALA A 152 16.30 7.59 -1.79
C ALA A 152 16.16 8.13 -3.22
N ALA A 153 15.29 7.54 -4.04
CA ALA A 153 15.06 7.99 -5.41
C ALA A 153 14.48 9.41 -5.45
N MET A 154 13.49 9.70 -4.60
CA MET A 154 12.89 11.04 -4.50
C MET A 154 13.91 12.07 -4.00
N GLY A 155 14.76 11.69 -3.04
CA GLY A 155 15.83 12.55 -2.54
C GLY A 155 16.87 12.90 -3.62
N GLU A 156 17.21 11.96 -4.51
CA GLU A 156 18.13 12.24 -5.60
C GLU A 156 17.50 13.13 -6.68
N GLN A 157 16.23 12.90 -7.02
CA GLN A 157 15.51 13.80 -7.92
C GLN A 157 15.45 15.23 -7.38
N LEU A 158 15.18 15.40 -6.08
CA LEU A 158 15.16 16.72 -5.44
C LEU A 158 16.53 17.38 -5.46
N ARG A 159 17.60 16.62 -5.19
CA ARG A 159 18.98 17.14 -5.29
C ARG A 159 19.31 17.61 -6.69
N GLU A 160 18.89 16.87 -7.72
CA GLU A 160 19.13 17.25 -9.09
C GLU A 160 18.38 18.55 -9.46
N ILE A 161 17.14 18.72 -9.00
CA ILE A 161 16.39 19.97 -9.17
C ILE A 161 17.16 21.13 -8.52
N TYR A 162 17.64 20.96 -7.28
CA TYR A 162 18.38 22.01 -6.58
C TYR A 162 19.73 22.33 -7.24
N ARG A 163 20.42 21.35 -7.84
CA ARG A 163 21.62 21.60 -8.64
C ARG A 163 21.32 22.44 -9.88
N ARG A 164 20.24 22.14 -10.60
CA ARG A 164 19.81 22.92 -11.78
C ARG A 164 19.40 24.36 -11.44
N MET A 165 18.95 24.59 -10.20
CA MET A 165 18.56 25.91 -9.71
C MET A 165 19.73 26.65 -9.04
N ASP A 166 20.97 26.14 -9.10
CA ASP A 166 22.17 26.66 -8.43
C ASP A 166 22.01 26.86 -6.90
N ILE A 167 21.06 26.14 -6.28
CA ILE A 167 20.81 26.21 -4.82
C ILE A 167 21.80 25.33 -4.05
N LEU A 168 22.24 24.21 -4.63
CA LEU A 168 23.25 23.33 -4.06
C LEU A 168 24.56 23.42 -4.85
N PRO A 169 25.74 23.50 -4.17
CA PRO A 169 27.00 23.42 -4.86
C PRO A 169 27.17 22.10 -5.60
N ALA A 170 27.93 22.12 -6.68
CA ALA A 170 28.27 20.88 -7.40
C ALA A 170 28.88 19.87 -6.42
N ALA A 171 28.54 18.57 -6.61
CA ALA A 171 29.01 17.51 -5.72
C ALA A 171 30.54 17.58 -5.59
N ARG A 172 31.06 17.72 -4.36
CA ARG A 172 32.49 17.59 -4.12
C ARG A 172 32.92 16.19 -4.56
N PRO A 173 33.97 16.04 -5.35
CA PRO A 173 34.51 14.72 -5.66
C PRO A 173 34.82 13.99 -4.35
N ALA A 174 34.48 12.71 -4.29
CA ALA A 174 34.74 11.87 -3.13
C ALA A 174 36.23 11.98 -2.76
N HIS A 175 36.51 12.39 -1.52
CA HIS A 175 37.90 12.42 -1.01
C HIS A 175 38.42 10.97 -1.09
N PRO A 176 39.59 10.73 -1.74
CA PRO A 176 40.22 9.43 -1.71
C PRO A 176 40.49 9.06 -0.24
N GLN A 177 39.98 7.92 0.17
CA GLN A 177 40.27 7.40 1.51
C GLN A 177 41.80 7.32 1.67
N ARG A 178 42.36 8.07 2.58
CA ARG A 178 43.78 7.90 2.99
C ARG A 178 43.88 6.50 3.59
N ASN A 179 44.49 5.60 2.84
CA ASN A 179 44.99 4.35 3.37
C ASN A 179 45.98 4.70 4.50
N GLN A 180 45.53 4.55 5.74
CA GLN A 180 46.45 4.47 6.88
C GLN A 180 47.06 3.05 6.85
N ALA A 181 48.12 2.88 6.07
CA ALA A 181 49.07 1.82 6.31
C ALA A 181 49.75 2.14 7.64
N ARG A 182 49.42 1.42 8.67
CA ARG A 182 50.26 1.37 9.90
C ARG A 182 51.36 0.36 9.64
N ALA A 183 52.60 0.83 9.69
CA ALA A 183 53.78 0.05 9.95
C ALA A 183 53.81 -0.45 11.40
#